data_f6d8083a572f7f4d36faf78faa287713
#
_entry.id   f6d8083a572f7f4d36faf78faa287713
#
_cell.length_a   1.000
_cell.length_b   1.000
_cell.length_c   1.000
_cell.angle_alpha   90.00
_cell.angle_beta   90.00
_cell.angle_gamma   90.00
#
_symmetry.space_group_name_H-M   'P 1'
#
loop_
_entity.id
_entity.type
_entity.pdbx_description
1 polymer ?
#
loop_
_entity_poly.entity_id
_entity_poly.type
_entity_poly.pdbx_seq_one_letter_code
_entity_poly.pdbx_strand_id
1 'polypeptide(L)'
;ILCLTATATPKVAEDICRYFSIQKEDHHQLTFYRPNLDLVVTPLAGHERQTHLLKRLQDSPIQPTIIYTTLQHGAESLASFLKRNDLPARPYHAGLRPEVRSEIQDAFMSGEVPIICATIAFGMGIDKSNIRAIYHYNLPKSLENYTQEIGRAGRDGNRAHCELLACRDDLRTLANFTYGDTPQPDALRAILRILLDQPGEFDISTYELSRSHDIRPLVINTLLTYLELEGFLKATSPFYSTYKVAFARDLEHLLNGFDSKRQTFLRKLFDSAKPGYKWLEISPENSSAAIGETKKKIIKAIGYLEDLGDISVKPAGVRQGYRLLKKPDDSAALTQRLIDLFQRREESDLQRLQEVVDHALSPTCLYRSLLSH
;
A
#
# COMPACT_ATOMS: atom_id res chain seq x y z
N ILE A 1 20.78 10.07 -15.94
CA ILE A 1 19.80 9.50 -14.99
C ILE A 1 20.58 9.09 -13.75
N LEU A 2 20.10 9.44 -12.56
CA LEU A 2 20.63 9.01 -11.27
C LEU A 2 19.64 8.03 -10.63
N CYS A 3 20.07 6.79 -10.39
CA CYS A 3 19.29 5.77 -9.69
C CYS A 3 19.88 5.55 -8.30
N LEU A 4 19.06 5.72 -7.26
CA LEU A 4 19.48 5.52 -5.86
C LEU A 4 18.59 4.46 -5.21
N THR A 5 19.21 3.48 -4.55
CA THR A 5 18.51 2.49 -3.74
C THR A 5 19.35 2.15 -2.49
N ALA A 6 18.67 1.85 -1.40
CA ALA A 6 19.33 1.45 -0.16
C ALA A 6 19.68 -0.06 -0.14
N THR A 7 18.95 -0.86 -0.91
CA THR A 7 19.05 -2.33 -0.89
C THR A 7 18.84 -2.86 -2.30
N ALA A 8 19.90 -3.14 -3.03
CA ALA A 8 19.83 -3.80 -4.32
C ALA A 8 20.57 -5.12 -4.26
N THR A 9 19.89 -6.22 -4.59
CA THR A 9 20.59 -7.47 -4.87
C THR A 9 21.42 -7.32 -6.16
N PRO A 10 22.44 -8.13 -6.39
CA PRO A 10 23.25 -8.08 -7.61
C PRO A 10 22.40 -8.09 -8.89
N LYS A 11 21.36 -8.93 -8.92
CA LYS A 11 20.43 -9.02 -10.04
C LYS A 11 19.64 -7.71 -10.27
N VAL A 12 19.16 -7.09 -9.20
CA VAL A 12 18.44 -5.79 -9.31
C VAL A 12 19.38 -4.69 -9.78
N ALA A 13 20.61 -4.65 -9.29
CA ALA A 13 21.63 -3.71 -9.73
C ALA A 13 21.93 -3.86 -11.23
N GLU A 14 22.12 -5.11 -11.71
CA GLU A 14 22.31 -5.40 -13.15
C GLU A 14 21.10 -4.98 -13.98
N ASP A 15 19.88 -5.23 -13.54
CA ASP A 15 18.66 -4.85 -14.24
C ASP A 15 18.52 -3.33 -14.33
N ILE A 16 18.83 -2.60 -13.26
CA ILE A 16 18.86 -1.12 -13.26
C ILE A 16 19.89 -0.61 -14.24
N CYS A 17 21.12 -1.13 -14.19
CA CYS A 17 22.18 -0.72 -15.12
C CYS A 17 21.79 -0.96 -16.58
N ARG A 18 21.21 -2.12 -16.88
CA ARG A 18 20.76 -2.49 -18.22
C ARG A 18 19.63 -1.60 -18.71
N TYR A 19 18.60 -1.39 -17.86
CA TYR A 19 17.41 -0.63 -18.25
C TYR A 19 17.70 0.86 -18.49
N PHE A 20 18.55 1.45 -17.65
CA PHE A 20 18.91 2.87 -17.75
C PHE A 20 20.23 3.13 -18.52
N SER A 21 20.84 2.09 -19.10
CA SER A 21 22.11 2.17 -19.82
C SER A 21 23.24 2.79 -18.98
N ILE A 22 23.28 2.45 -17.69
CA ILE A 22 24.34 2.88 -16.76
C ILE A 22 25.58 2.03 -17.02
N GLN A 23 26.73 2.67 -17.23
CA GLN A 23 27.98 1.97 -17.43
C GLN A 23 28.49 1.38 -16.12
N LYS A 24 29.30 0.31 -16.21
CA LYS A 24 29.81 -0.38 -15.03
C LYS A 24 30.66 0.53 -14.13
N GLU A 25 31.35 1.48 -14.72
CA GLU A 25 32.20 2.48 -14.04
C GLU A 25 31.37 3.47 -13.21
N ASP A 26 30.10 3.68 -13.59
CA ASP A 26 29.16 4.60 -12.92
C ASP A 26 28.29 3.88 -11.88
N HIS A 27 28.45 2.55 -11.72
CA HIS A 27 27.76 1.77 -10.71
C HIS A 27 28.58 1.70 -9.42
N HIS A 28 28.10 2.38 -8.37
CA HIS A 28 28.73 2.42 -7.06
C HIS A 28 27.86 1.69 -6.04
N GLN A 29 28.36 0.59 -5.49
CA GLN A 29 27.69 -0.18 -4.45
C GLN A 29 28.56 -0.20 -3.18
N LEU A 30 27.98 0.23 -2.07
CA LEU A 30 28.60 0.18 -0.75
C LEU A 30 28.14 -1.07 0.00
N THR A 31 28.94 -1.50 0.95
CA THR A 31 28.58 -2.64 1.82
C THR A 31 27.46 -2.27 2.79
N PHE A 32 26.59 -3.24 3.08
CA PHE A 32 25.56 -3.12 4.14
C PHE A 32 26.13 -3.26 5.55
N TYR A 33 27.40 -3.57 5.69
CA TYR A 33 28.00 -3.80 7.00
C TYR A 33 28.01 -2.53 7.85
N ARG A 34 27.38 -2.63 9.00
CA ARG A 34 27.25 -1.54 10.00
C ARG A 34 27.80 -2.04 11.35
N PRO A 35 29.08 -1.79 11.67
CA PRO A 35 29.74 -2.37 12.87
C PRO A 35 29.12 -1.92 14.18
N ASN A 36 28.33 -0.87 14.17
CA ASN A 36 27.63 -0.33 15.34
C ASN A 36 26.25 -0.98 15.58
N LEU A 37 25.78 -1.88 14.72
CA LEU A 37 24.54 -2.62 14.96
C LEU A 37 24.88 -3.98 15.60
N ASP A 38 24.22 -4.29 16.70
CA ASP A 38 24.28 -5.58 17.38
C ASP A 38 23.09 -6.42 16.90
N LEU A 39 23.36 -7.41 16.02
CA LEU A 39 22.34 -8.27 15.43
C LEU A 39 22.16 -9.53 16.27
N VAL A 40 20.94 -9.78 16.71
CA VAL A 40 20.55 -10.94 17.51
C VAL A 40 19.34 -11.62 16.87
N VAL A 41 19.35 -12.95 16.85
CA VAL A 41 18.16 -13.76 16.53
C VAL A 41 17.82 -14.60 17.75
N THR A 42 16.58 -14.50 18.20
CA THR A 42 16.06 -15.24 19.35
C THR A 42 14.92 -16.14 18.89
N PRO A 43 15.15 -17.45 18.76
CA PRO A 43 14.06 -18.40 18.45
C PRO A 43 13.09 -18.48 19.63
N LEU A 44 11.80 -18.30 19.38
CA LEU A 44 10.75 -18.29 20.40
C LEU A 44 9.47 -18.98 19.90
N ALA A 45 8.73 -19.57 20.84
CA ALA A 45 7.35 -19.94 20.60
C ALA A 45 6.44 -18.69 20.61
N GLY A 46 5.32 -18.73 19.88
CA GLY A 46 4.44 -17.55 19.73
C GLY A 46 3.97 -16.96 21.06
N HIS A 47 3.68 -17.80 22.05
CA HIS A 47 3.22 -17.38 23.38
C HIS A 47 4.32 -16.75 24.25
N GLU A 48 5.59 -16.96 23.95
CA GLU A 48 6.71 -16.43 24.72
C GLU A 48 7.12 -15.02 24.29
N ARG A 49 6.80 -14.62 23.06
CA ARG A 49 7.30 -13.38 22.45
C ARG A 49 6.96 -12.12 23.23
N GLN A 50 5.73 -12.01 23.73
CA GLN A 50 5.30 -10.80 24.48
C GLN A 50 6.10 -10.65 25.77
N THR A 51 6.25 -11.74 26.52
CA THR A 51 6.99 -11.76 27.79
C THR A 51 8.47 -11.51 27.56
N HIS A 52 9.07 -12.12 26.53
CA HIS A 52 10.46 -11.91 26.18
C HIS A 52 10.73 -10.43 25.81
N LEU A 53 9.92 -9.87 24.90
CA LEU A 53 10.06 -8.47 24.48
C LEU A 53 9.87 -7.51 25.67
N LEU A 54 8.86 -7.73 26.49
CA LEU A 54 8.63 -6.92 27.70
C LEU A 54 9.84 -6.89 28.59
N LYS A 55 10.42 -8.07 28.88
CA LYS A 55 11.64 -8.19 29.70
C LYS A 55 12.80 -7.43 29.06
N ARG A 56 13.05 -7.59 27.77
CA ARG A 56 14.10 -6.86 27.04
C ARG A 56 13.97 -5.35 27.16
N LEU A 57 12.73 -4.83 27.05
CA LEU A 57 12.45 -3.39 27.15
C LEU A 57 12.55 -2.87 28.57
N GLN A 58 12.23 -3.69 29.58
CA GLN A 58 12.35 -3.33 31.01
C GLN A 58 13.79 -3.40 31.51
N ASP A 59 14.57 -4.35 30.99
CA ASP A 59 16.00 -4.52 31.37
C ASP A 59 16.90 -3.43 30.77
N SER A 60 16.36 -2.56 29.90
CA SER A 60 17.11 -1.50 29.21
C SER A 60 16.51 -0.11 29.53
N PRO A 61 17.29 0.96 29.50
CA PRO A 61 16.73 2.31 29.58
C PRO A 61 15.72 2.56 28.46
N ILE A 62 14.66 3.33 28.73
CA ILE A 62 13.70 3.74 27.71
C ILE A 62 14.44 4.62 26.69
N GLN A 63 14.43 4.20 25.43
CA GLN A 63 15.15 4.83 24.33
C GLN A 63 14.37 4.70 23.01
N PRO A 64 14.72 5.50 21.98
CA PRO A 64 14.02 5.43 20.69
C PRO A 64 14.08 4.02 20.10
N THR A 65 12.92 3.37 20.05
CA THR A 65 12.75 1.96 19.69
C THR A 65 11.64 1.79 18.66
N ILE A 66 11.88 0.98 17.64
CA ILE A 66 10.86 0.55 16.68
C ILE A 66 10.65 -0.96 16.83
N ILE A 67 9.39 -1.38 16.91
CA ILE A 67 9.02 -2.79 16.98
C ILE A 67 8.15 -3.11 15.76
N TYR A 68 8.70 -3.88 14.82
CA TYR A 68 8.01 -4.25 13.59
C TYR A 68 7.09 -5.44 13.80
N THR A 69 5.85 -5.30 13.33
CA THR A 69 4.83 -6.34 13.30
C THR A 69 4.29 -6.52 11.89
N THR A 70 3.83 -7.73 11.55
CA THR A 70 3.28 -8.02 10.22
C THR A 70 1.88 -7.42 10.02
N LEU A 71 1.04 -7.42 11.07
CA LEU A 71 -0.38 -7.06 10.98
C LEU A 71 -0.68 -5.76 11.73
N GLN A 72 -1.65 -4.99 11.21
CA GLN A 72 -2.09 -3.73 11.83
C GLN A 72 -2.60 -3.94 13.24
N HIS A 73 -3.52 -4.91 13.44
CA HIS A 73 -4.04 -5.24 14.76
C HIS A 73 -2.94 -5.76 15.71
N GLY A 74 -1.88 -6.38 15.17
CA GLY A 74 -0.71 -6.78 15.93
C GLY A 74 0.03 -5.58 16.52
N ALA A 75 0.21 -4.52 15.71
CA ALA A 75 0.81 -3.27 16.18
C ALA A 75 -0.02 -2.60 17.27
N GLU A 76 -1.36 -2.54 17.10
CA GLU A 76 -2.28 -1.97 18.08
C GLU A 76 -2.30 -2.77 19.40
N SER A 77 -2.42 -4.10 19.29
CA SER A 77 -2.45 -4.99 20.46
C SER A 77 -1.14 -4.94 21.24
N LEU A 78 0.00 -4.94 20.54
CA LEU A 78 1.30 -4.88 21.18
C LEU A 78 1.55 -3.53 21.85
N ALA A 79 1.23 -2.41 21.20
CA ALA A 79 1.33 -1.09 21.80
C ALA A 79 0.46 -0.96 23.05
N SER A 80 -0.77 -1.50 23.00
CA SER A 80 -1.69 -1.53 24.15
C SER A 80 -1.16 -2.41 25.29
N PHE A 81 -0.54 -3.54 24.97
CA PHE A 81 0.11 -4.41 25.95
C PHE A 81 1.29 -3.71 26.64
N LEU A 82 2.18 -3.07 25.88
CA LEU A 82 3.32 -2.35 26.41
C LEU A 82 2.89 -1.17 27.29
N LYS A 83 1.87 -0.42 26.85
CA LYS A 83 1.31 0.70 27.65
C LYS A 83 0.76 0.23 29.00
N ARG A 84 0.11 -0.93 29.08
CA ARG A 84 -0.38 -1.52 30.35
C ARG A 84 0.74 -1.99 31.28
N ASN A 85 1.97 -2.11 30.76
CA ASN A 85 3.18 -2.44 31.51
C ASN A 85 4.12 -1.23 31.65
N ASP A 86 3.55 -0.01 31.68
CA ASP A 86 4.23 1.27 31.92
C ASP A 86 5.30 1.64 30.88
N LEU A 87 5.22 1.07 29.68
CA LEU A 87 6.08 1.44 28.56
C LEU A 87 5.33 2.33 27.58
N PRO A 88 5.82 3.57 27.30
CA PRO A 88 5.13 4.56 26.48
C PRO A 88 5.22 4.21 24.99
N ALA A 89 4.37 3.28 24.53
CA ALA A 89 4.32 2.81 23.15
C ALA A 89 3.09 3.32 22.39
N ARG A 90 3.25 3.64 21.11
CA ARG A 90 2.16 3.99 20.19
C ARG A 90 2.16 3.07 18.97
N PRO A 91 0.98 2.68 18.44
CA PRO A 91 0.88 1.91 17.21
C PRO A 91 1.03 2.81 15.98
N TYR A 92 1.61 2.29 14.89
CA TYR A 92 1.68 2.99 13.60
C TYR A 92 1.47 2.03 12.42
N HIS A 93 0.47 2.29 11.59
CA HIS A 93 0.18 1.50 10.40
C HIS A 93 -0.66 2.28 9.37
N ALA A 94 -0.74 1.79 8.14
CA ALA A 94 -1.43 2.45 7.04
C ALA A 94 -2.94 2.62 7.23
N GLY A 95 -3.56 1.84 8.12
CA GLY A 95 -4.99 1.96 8.46
C GLY A 95 -5.34 3.14 9.37
N LEU A 96 -4.36 3.79 9.99
CA LEU A 96 -4.58 5.02 10.77
C LEU A 96 -4.84 6.21 9.84
N ARG A 97 -5.65 7.17 10.31
CA ARG A 97 -5.90 8.42 9.59
C ARG A 97 -4.58 9.18 9.38
N PRO A 98 -4.42 9.90 8.26
CA PRO A 98 -3.19 10.63 7.94
C PRO A 98 -2.73 11.59 9.05
N GLU A 99 -3.68 12.30 9.68
CA GLU A 99 -3.42 13.26 10.75
C GLU A 99 -2.82 12.55 11.98
N VAL A 100 -3.39 11.39 12.35
CA VAL A 100 -2.89 10.58 13.49
C VAL A 100 -1.51 10.02 13.19
N ARG A 101 -1.25 9.62 11.92
CA ARG A 101 0.08 9.16 11.53
C ARG A 101 1.13 10.25 11.64
N SER A 102 0.80 11.48 11.19
CA SER A 102 1.70 12.63 11.32
C SER A 102 1.99 12.93 12.80
N GLU A 103 0.96 13.02 13.64
CA GLU A 103 1.09 13.25 15.08
C GLU A 103 2.03 12.22 15.75
N ILE A 104 1.83 10.92 15.49
CA ILE A 104 2.66 9.86 16.08
C ILE A 104 4.10 9.96 15.57
N GLN A 105 4.30 10.25 14.29
CA GLN A 105 5.62 10.41 13.71
C GLN A 105 6.37 11.60 14.33
N ASP A 106 5.71 12.75 14.47
CA ASP A 106 6.30 13.95 15.06
C ASP A 106 6.64 13.72 16.54
N ALA A 107 5.77 13.06 17.30
CA ALA A 107 6.01 12.69 18.68
C ALA A 107 7.20 11.69 18.83
N PHE A 108 7.39 10.77 17.89
CA PHE A 108 8.56 9.90 17.88
C PHE A 108 9.84 10.68 17.50
N MET A 109 9.76 11.56 16.52
CA MET A 109 10.91 12.38 16.09
C MET A 109 11.37 13.32 17.19
N SER A 110 10.46 13.96 17.94
CA SER A 110 10.77 14.82 19.09
C SER A 110 11.29 14.03 20.31
N GLY A 111 10.98 12.73 20.41
CA GLY A 111 11.32 11.88 21.55
C GLY A 111 10.24 11.83 22.64
N GLU A 112 9.09 12.47 22.45
CA GLU A 112 7.94 12.41 23.36
C GLU A 112 7.40 10.98 23.45
N VAL A 113 7.35 10.25 22.33
CA VAL A 113 7.00 8.85 22.25
C VAL A 113 8.24 8.03 21.88
N PRO A 114 8.88 7.35 22.81
CA PRO A 114 10.12 6.62 22.54
C PRO A 114 9.92 5.27 21.85
N ILE A 115 8.73 4.63 21.95
CA ILE A 115 8.50 3.29 21.43
C ILE A 115 7.36 3.32 20.41
N ILE A 116 7.64 2.81 19.20
CA ILE A 116 6.64 2.63 18.13
C ILE A 116 6.48 1.15 17.83
N CYS A 117 5.24 0.64 17.92
CA CYS A 117 4.86 -0.66 17.38
C CYS A 117 4.28 -0.46 15.98
N ALA A 118 4.96 -0.91 14.94
CA ALA A 118 4.61 -0.53 13.58
C ALA A 118 4.57 -1.71 12.60
N THR A 119 3.77 -1.54 11.55
CA THR A 119 3.98 -2.31 10.31
C THR A 119 5.04 -1.63 9.46
N ILE A 120 5.39 -2.24 8.31
CA ILE A 120 6.33 -1.65 7.33
C ILE A 120 5.96 -0.23 6.87
N ALA A 121 4.74 0.22 7.16
CA ALA A 121 4.30 1.59 6.86
C ALA A 121 5.10 2.67 7.62
N PHE A 122 5.74 2.30 8.76
CA PHE A 122 6.62 3.19 9.50
C PHE A 122 8.05 3.00 9.03
N GLY A 123 8.43 3.76 8.04
CA GLY A 123 9.75 3.57 7.47
C GLY A 123 10.12 4.64 6.47
N MET A 124 9.32 4.83 5.42
CA MET A 124 9.59 5.89 4.45
C MET A 124 9.55 7.27 5.11
N GLY A 125 10.62 8.04 4.97
CA GLY A 125 10.70 9.40 5.52
C GLY A 125 11.10 9.48 7.01
N ILE A 126 11.39 8.37 7.70
CA ILE A 126 11.92 8.40 9.06
C ILE A 126 13.43 8.58 9.01
N ASP A 127 13.87 9.77 9.39
CA ASP A 127 15.30 10.13 9.50
C ASP A 127 15.66 10.55 10.92
N LYS A 128 15.47 9.64 11.87
CA LYS A 128 15.90 9.79 13.27
C LYS A 128 17.22 9.06 13.46
N SER A 129 18.29 9.81 13.70
CA SER A 129 19.64 9.27 13.77
C SER A 129 19.90 8.39 15.00
N ASN A 130 19.22 8.67 16.10
CA ASN A 130 19.47 8.07 17.41
C ASN A 130 18.51 6.93 17.78
N ILE A 131 18.01 6.16 16.82
CA ILE A 131 17.24 4.94 17.11
C ILE A 131 18.19 3.91 17.72
N ARG A 132 17.88 3.44 18.94
CA ARG A 132 18.76 2.57 19.73
C ARG A 132 18.37 1.10 19.69
N ALA A 133 17.10 0.80 19.40
CA ALA A 133 16.67 -0.57 19.27
C ALA A 133 15.67 -0.77 18.14
N ILE A 134 15.81 -1.88 17.43
CA ILE A 134 14.81 -2.39 16.48
C ILE A 134 14.52 -3.83 16.82
N TYR A 135 13.24 -4.11 17.06
CA TYR A 135 12.76 -5.46 17.28
C TYR A 135 11.87 -5.89 16.12
N HIS A 136 12.15 -7.03 15.54
CA HIS A 136 11.21 -7.70 14.65
C HIS A 136 10.39 -8.68 15.48
N TYR A 137 9.19 -8.25 15.89
CA TYR A 137 8.26 -9.09 16.66
C TYR A 137 7.73 -10.24 15.81
N ASN A 138 7.58 -10.03 14.50
CA ASN A 138 7.30 -11.07 13.51
C ASN A 138 8.43 -11.13 12.48
N LEU A 139 8.54 -12.26 11.78
CA LEU A 139 9.49 -12.41 10.67
C LEU A 139 9.21 -11.33 9.59
N PRO A 140 10.25 -10.70 9.04
CA PRO A 140 10.11 -9.81 7.88
C PRO A 140 9.76 -10.62 6.62
N LYS A 141 9.26 -9.97 5.58
CA LYS A 141 8.89 -10.64 4.33
C LYS A 141 10.09 -11.12 3.50
N SER A 142 11.23 -10.47 3.64
CA SER A 142 12.46 -10.78 2.94
C SER A 142 13.68 -10.22 3.68
N LEU A 143 14.88 -10.64 3.32
CA LEU A 143 16.12 -10.11 3.87
C LEU A 143 16.37 -8.66 3.46
N GLU A 144 15.91 -8.24 2.28
CA GLU A 144 15.97 -6.83 1.88
C GLU A 144 15.12 -5.95 2.79
N ASN A 145 13.89 -6.37 3.12
CA ASN A 145 13.05 -5.67 4.09
C ASN A 145 13.73 -5.61 5.46
N TYR A 146 14.23 -6.75 5.94
CA TYR A 146 14.99 -6.82 7.20
C TYR A 146 16.15 -5.84 7.23
N THR A 147 17.01 -5.86 6.20
CA THR A 147 18.18 -4.97 6.09
C THR A 147 17.78 -3.49 6.05
N GLN A 148 16.73 -3.16 5.30
CA GLN A 148 16.22 -1.80 5.21
C GLN A 148 15.66 -1.30 6.56
N GLU A 149 15.01 -2.17 7.31
CA GLU A 149 14.41 -1.87 8.60
C GLU A 149 15.49 -1.70 9.68
N ILE A 150 16.43 -2.64 9.82
CA ILE A 150 17.55 -2.50 10.76
C ILE A 150 18.48 -1.34 10.42
N GLY A 151 18.61 -1.00 9.13
CA GLY A 151 19.40 0.13 8.64
C GLY A 151 18.96 1.50 9.16
N ARG A 152 17.80 1.59 9.84
CA ARG A 152 17.32 2.81 10.51
C ARG A 152 17.98 3.04 11.87
N ALA A 153 18.49 1.97 12.50
CA ALA A 153 19.12 2.05 13.80
C ALA A 153 20.52 2.68 13.71
N GLY A 154 20.92 3.40 14.75
CA GLY A 154 22.28 3.87 14.95
C GLY A 154 22.88 4.68 13.80
N ARG A 155 22.12 5.51 13.09
CA ARG A 155 22.62 6.34 11.99
C ARG A 155 23.65 7.37 12.43
N ASP A 156 23.66 7.72 13.71
CA ASP A 156 24.65 8.58 14.35
C ASP A 156 25.98 7.87 14.66
N GLY A 157 26.12 6.59 14.27
CA GLY A 157 27.32 5.79 14.52
C GLY A 157 27.37 5.12 15.90
N ASN A 158 26.48 5.49 16.83
CA ASN A 158 26.40 4.87 18.13
C ASN A 158 25.81 3.47 18.07
N ARG A 159 26.15 2.64 19.06
CA ARG A 159 25.63 1.27 19.15
C ARG A 159 24.10 1.24 19.18
N ALA A 160 23.52 0.29 18.46
CA ALA A 160 22.10 0.02 18.44
C ALA A 160 21.84 -1.50 18.37
N HIS A 161 20.82 -1.93 19.09
CA HIS A 161 20.41 -3.34 19.18
C HIS A 161 19.33 -3.66 18.14
N CYS A 162 19.51 -4.75 17.39
CA CYS A 162 18.56 -5.23 16.39
C CYS A 162 18.26 -6.70 16.66
N GLU A 163 17.05 -7.00 17.17
CA GLU A 163 16.68 -8.36 17.55
C GLU A 163 15.51 -8.89 16.74
N LEU A 164 15.70 -10.04 16.10
CA LEU A 164 14.66 -10.79 15.41
C LEU A 164 14.09 -11.87 16.34
N LEU A 165 12.83 -11.73 16.74
CA LEU A 165 12.09 -12.71 17.56
C LEU A 165 11.52 -13.79 16.63
N ALA A 166 12.38 -14.74 16.25
CA ALA A 166 12.06 -15.73 15.24
C ALA A 166 11.03 -16.75 15.71
N CYS A 167 9.86 -16.77 15.07
CA CYS A 167 8.81 -17.72 15.39
C CYS A 167 8.24 -18.37 14.11
N ARG A 168 8.14 -19.69 14.11
CA ARG A 168 7.63 -20.46 12.97
C ARG A 168 6.16 -20.18 12.64
N ASP A 169 5.35 -19.73 13.61
CA ASP A 169 3.94 -19.44 13.41
C ASP A 169 3.74 -18.29 12.40
N ASP A 170 4.72 -17.40 12.26
CA ASP A 170 4.68 -16.29 11.32
C ASP A 170 4.67 -16.74 9.86
N LEU A 171 5.29 -17.88 9.56
CA LEU A 171 5.41 -18.42 8.19
C LEU A 171 4.04 -18.63 7.54
N ARG A 172 3.10 -19.17 8.31
CA ARG A 172 1.73 -19.37 7.80
C ARG A 172 1.08 -18.05 7.37
N THR A 173 1.23 -17.01 8.18
CA THR A 173 0.65 -15.69 7.89
C THR A 173 1.32 -15.08 6.66
N LEU A 174 2.65 -15.13 6.58
CA LEU A 174 3.41 -14.57 5.46
C LEU A 174 3.16 -15.33 4.15
N ALA A 175 3.14 -16.65 4.18
CA ALA A 175 2.80 -17.48 3.02
C ALA A 175 1.35 -17.21 2.54
N ASN A 176 0.39 -17.03 3.44
CA ASN A 176 -0.98 -16.68 3.08
C ASN A 176 -1.08 -15.30 2.39
N PHE A 177 -0.19 -14.36 2.70
CA PHE A 177 -0.12 -13.11 1.93
C PHE A 177 0.36 -13.38 0.51
N THR A 178 1.40 -14.18 0.34
CA THR A 178 1.95 -14.53 -0.97
C THR A 178 0.91 -15.26 -1.82
N TYR A 179 0.29 -16.32 -1.29
CA TYR A 179 -0.78 -17.05 -2.00
C TYR A 179 -1.98 -16.17 -2.35
N GLY A 180 -2.35 -15.24 -1.47
CA GLY A 180 -3.44 -14.31 -1.74
C GLY A 180 -3.12 -13.24 -2.79
N ASP A 181 -1.86 -13.10 -3.19
CA ASP A 181 -1.43 -12.20 -4.26
C ASP A 181 -1.33 -12.93 -5.63
N THR A 182 -1.62 -14.23 -5.67
CA THR A 182 -1.71 -15.05 -6.89
C THR A 182 -3.18 -15.35 -7.21
N PRO A 183 -3.73 -14.83 -8.32
CA PRO A 183 -5.13 -15.07 -8.68
C PRO A 183 -5.34 -16.52 -9.18
N GLN A 184 -6.49 -17.08 -8.87
CA GLN A 184 -6.87 -18.38 -9.44
C GLN A 184 -6.98 -18.27 -10.98
N PRO A 185 -6.52 -19.27 -11.75
CA PRO A 185 -6.53 -19.23 -13.21
C PRO A 185 -7.89 -18.90 -13.82
N ASP A 186 -8.99 -19.44 -13.26
CA ASP A 186 -10.34 -19.21 -13.77
C ASP A 186 -10.81 -17.77 -13.53
N ALA A 187 -10.49 -17.20 -12.39
CA ALA A 187 -10.78 -15.80 -12.06
C ALA A 187 -9.99 -14.86 -12.97
N LEU A 188 -8.71 -15.19 -13.24
CA LEU A 188 -7.88 -14.42 -14.17
C LEU A 188 -8.44 -14.47 -15.59
N ARG A 189 -8.87 -15.65 -16.08
CA ARG A 189 -9.52 -15.80 -17.38
C ARG A 189 -10.80 -14.95 -17.49
N ALA A 190 -11.62 -14.96 -16.44
CA ALA A 190 -12.86 -14.19 -16.42
C ALA A 190 -12.59 -12.69 -16.51
N ILE A 191 -11.64 -12.16 -15.73
CA ILE A 191 -11.27 -10.74 -15.77
C ILE A 191 -10.66 -10.35 -17.12
N LEU A 192 -9.76 -11.17 -17.67
CA LEU A 192 -9.17 -10.90 -18.99
C LEU A 192 -10.23 -10.81 -20.08
N ARG A 193 -11.22 -11.69 -20.05
CA ARG A 193 -12.36 -11.62 -20.99
C ARG A 193 -13.10 -10.30 -20.85
N ILE A 194 -13.41 -9.88 -19.61
CA ILE A 194 -14.09 -8.59 -19.37
C ILE A 194 -13.28 -7.42 -19.91
N LEU A 195 -11.97 -7.39 -19.68
CA LEU A 195 -11.11 -6.28 -20.07
C LEU A 195 -10.85 -6.21 -21.59
N LEU A 196 -10.68 -7.36 -22.24
CA LEU A 196 -10.29 -7.44 -23.65
C LEU A 196 -11.49 -7.44 -24.62
N ASP A 197 -12.71 -7.65 -24.12
CA ASP A 197 -13.93 -7.56 -24.93
C ASP A 197 -14.52 -6.14 -24.99
N GLN A 198 -13.89 -5.16 -24.31
CA GLN A 198 -14.38 -3.78 -24.30
C GLN A 198 -14.21 -3.08 -25.66
N PRO A 199 -15.15 -2.21 -26.05
CA PRO A 199 -15.06 -1.43 -27.27
C PRO A 199 -14.24 -0.12 -27.02
N GLY A 200 -12.97 -0.10 -27.36
CA GLY A 200 -12.19 1.14 -27.32
C GLY A 200 -11.91 1.69 -25.92
N GLU A 201 -12.53 2.79 -25.55
CA GLU A 201 -12.40 3.37 -24.20
C GLU A 201 -13.45 2.83 -23.25
N PHE A 202 -13.03 2.45 -22.05
CA PHE A 202 -13.89 1.91 -21.01
C PHE A 202 -13.36 2.28 -19.62
N ASP A 203 -14.16 2.02 -18.62
CA ASP A 203 -13.78 2.23 -17.24
C ASP A 203 -14.05 1.00 -16.39
N ILE A 204 -13.29 0.86 -15.33
CA ILE A 204 -13.42 -0.22 -14.36
C ILE A 204 -13.43 0.32 -12.93
N SER A 205 -14.16 -0.37 -12.09
CA SER A 205 -14.02 -0.26 -10.64
C SER A 205 -13.19 -1.45 -10.16
N THR A 206 -11.97 -1.18 -9.71
CA THR A 206 -11.11 -2.23 -9.12
C THR A 206 -11.80 -2.92 -7.94
N TYR A 207 -12.60 -2.17 -7.18
CA TYR A 207 -13.38 -2.70 -6.06
C TYR A 207 -14.46 -3.70 -6.53
N GLU A 208 -15.22 -3.35 -7.56
CA GLU A 208 -16.26 -4.23 -8.11
C GLU A 208 -15.66 -5.51 -8.69
N LEU A 209 -14.58 -5.39 -9.48
CA LEU A 209 -13.87 -6.56 -10.03
C LEU A 209 -13.28 -7.44 -8.91
N SER A 210 -12.70 -6.84 -7.89
CA SER A 210 -12.18 -7.54 -6.73
C SER A 210 -13.25 -8.39 -6.06
N ARG A 211 -14.40 -7.79 -5.78
CA ARG A 211 -15.49 -8.45 -5.06
C ARG A 211 -16.18 -9.52 -5.89
N SER A 212 -16.36 -9.32 -7.19
CA SER A 212 -17.07 -10.27 -8.06
C SER A 212 -16.23 -11.50 -8.44
N HIS A 213 -14.90 -11.40 -8.37
CA HIS A 213 -14.00 -12.49 -8.76
C HIS A 213 -13.13 -13.01 -7.61
N ASP A 214 -13.36 -12.52 -6.39
CA ASP A 214 -12.57 -12.88 -5.20
C ASP A 214 -11.05 -12.71 -5.40
N ILE A 215 -10.66 -11.59 -6.01
CA ILE A 215 -9.26 -11.24 -6.26
C ILE A 215 -8.94 -9.94 -5.53
N ARG A 216 -7.83 -9.88 -4.82
CA ARG A 216 -7.40 -8.65 -4.12
C ARG A 216 -7.24 -7.48 -5.10
N PRO A 217 -7.64 -6.24 -4.72
CA PRO A 217 -7.48 -5.05 -5.57
C PRO A 217 -6.05 -4.85 -6.07
N LEU A 218 -5.04 -5.16 -5.24
CA LEU A 218 -3.63 -5.09 -5.60
C LEU A 218 -3.29 -6.00 -6.79
N VAL A 219 -3.83 -7.22 -6.80
CA VAL A 219 -3.61 -8.20 -7.87
C VAL A 219 -4.24 -7.73 -9.18
N ILE A 220 -5.43 -7.14 -9.12
CA ILE A 220 -6.09 -6.54 -10.30
C ILE A 220 -5.23 -5.39 -10.85
N ASN A 221 -4.72 -4.51 -9.99
CA ASN A 221 -3.84 -3.42 -10.42
C ASN A 221 -2.54 -3.95 -11.06
N THR A 222 -1.97 -5.02 -10.50
CA THR A 222 -0.80 -5.70 -11.09
C THR A 222 -1.12 -6.27 -12.47
N LEU A 223 -2.27 -6.93 -12.64
CA LEU A 223 -2.74 -7.44 -13.91
C LEU A 223 -2.89 -6.32 -14.95
N LEU A 224 -3.52 -5.22 -14.58
CA LEU A 224 -3.69 -4.04 -15.44
C LEU A 224 -2.33 -3.47 -15.87
N THR A 225 -1.38 -3.39 -14.94
CA THR A 225 -0.01 -2.95 -15.23
C THR A 225 0.67 -3.90 -16.24
N TYR A 226 0.53 -5.21 -16.09
CA TYR A 226 1.08 -6.16 -17.07
C TYR A 226 0.47 -5.96 -18.47
N LEU A 227 -0.84 -5.74 -18.55
CA LEU A 227 -1.51 -5.49 -19.83
C LEU A 227 -1.09 -4.15 -20.45
N GLU A 228 -0.77 -3.14 -19.64
CA GLU A 228 -0.21 -1.87 -20.12
C GLU A 228 1.22 -2.04 -20.64
N LEU A 229 2.10 -2.72 -19.90
CA LEU A 229 3.48 -2.98 -20.29
C LEU A 229 3.58 -3.80 -21.59
N GLU A 230 2.64 -4.72 -21.82
CA GLU A 230 2.54 -5.50 -23.05
C GLU A 230 1.81 -4.73 -24.17
N GLY A 231 1.36 -3.52 -23.91
CA GLY A 231 0.72 -2.64 -24.91
C GLY A 231 -0.67 -3.07 -25.34
N PHE A 232 -1.41 -3.81 -24.51
CA PHE A 232 -2.82 -4.13 -24.76
C PHE A 232 -3.74 -3.01 -24.26
N LEU A 233 -3.42 -2.42 -23.12
CA LEU A 233 -4.17 -1.34 -22.50
C LEU A 233 -3.33 -0.08 -22.38
N LYS A 234 -4.00 1.06 -22.26
CA LYS A 234 -3.42 2.33 -21.86
C LYS A 234 -4.35 2.99 -20.84
N ALA A 235 -3.80 3.30 -19.66
CA ALA A 235 -4.55 4.05 -18.67
C ALA A 235 -4.91 5.44 -19.21
N THR A 236 -6.13 5.89 -18.90
CA THR A 236 -6.61 7.25 -19.11
C THR A 236 -6.84 7.90 -17.75
N SER A 237 -7.26 9.18 -17.73
CA SER A 237 -7.50 9.85 -16.46
C SER A 237 -8.61 9.15 -15.66
N PRO A 238 -8.40 8.91 -14.35
CA PRO A 238 -9.46 8.40 -13.50
C PRO A 238 -10.57 9.44 -13.38
N PHE A 239 -11.80 8.97 -13.15
CA PHE A 239 -12.95 9.85 -12.91
C PHE A 239 -13.83 9.29 -11.79
N TYR A 240 -14.75 10.13 -11.33
CA TYR A 240 -15.70 9.75 -10.31
C TYR A 240 -17.04 9.39 -10.94
N SER A 241 -17.57 8.22 -10.63
CA SER A 241 -18.86 7.75 -11.14
C SER A 241 -20.05 8.37 -10.38
N THR A 242 -19.80 8.91 -9.20
CA THR A 242 -20.83 9.45 -8.31
C THR A 242 -20.31 10.67 -7.57
N TYR A 243 -21.18 11.64 -7.37
CA TYR A 243 -20.92 12.83 -6.56
C TYR A 243 -21.94 12.86 -5.41
N LYS A 244 -21.46 12.88 -4.18
CA LYS A 244 -22.28 13.11 -2.99
C LYS A 244 -22.36 14.60 -2.76
N VAL A 245 -23.55 15.15 -2.89
CA VAL A 245 -23.83 16.57 -2.82
C VAL A 245 -24.66 16.89 -1.58
N ALA A 246 -24.23 17.85 -0.78
CA ALA A 246 -25.04 18.43 0.30
C ALA A 246 -25.27 19.91 0.02
N PHE A 247 -26.49 20.37 0.21
CA PHE A 247 -26.84 21.78 0.06
C PHE A 247 -26.33 22.58 1.25
N ALA A 248 -25.70 23.72 0.97
CA ALA A 248 -25.32 24.71 1.99
C ALA A 248 -26.52 25.61 2.37
N ARG A 249 -27.50 25.72 1.49
CA ARG A 249 -28.76 26.47 1.68
C ARG A 249 -29.92 25.72 1.00
N ASP A 250 -31.13 26.15 1.28
CA ASP A 250 -32.35 25.56 0.70
C ASP A 250 -32.31 25.58 -0.85
N LEU A 251 -32.80 24.50 -1.47
CA LEU A 251 -32.79 24.33 -2.93
C LEU A 251 -33.53 25.45 -3.67
N GLU A 252 -34.69 25.86 -3.17
CA GLU A 252 -35.46 26.95 -3.82
C GLU A 252 -34.69 28.28 -3.77
N HIS A 253 -33.98 28.55 -2.67
CA HIS A 253 -33.14 29.74 -2.54
C HIS A 253 -31.95 29.69 -3.51
N LEU A 254 -31.34 28.50 -3.70
CA LEU A 254 -30.26 28.29 -4.67
C LEU A 254 -30.78 28.56 -6.10
N LEU A 255 -31.94 27.99 -6.46
CA LEU A 255 -32.50 28.10 -7.80
C LEU A 255 -32.86 29.55 -8.18
N ASN A 256 -33.31 30.34 -7.24
CA ASN A 256 -33.69 31.76 -7.48
C ASN A 256 -32.51 32.64 -7.96
N GLY A 257 -31.28 32.20 -7.78
CA GLY A 257 -30.08 32.88 -8.29
C GLY A 257 -29.79 32.68 -9.78
N PHE A 258 -30.61 31.87 -10.49
CA PHE A 258 -30.39 31.51 -11.88
C PHE A 258 -31.55 31.89 -12.80
N ASP A 259 -31.26 31.99 -14.11
CA ASP A 259 -32.30 32.17 -15.13
C ASP A 259 -33.20 30.92 -15.25
N SER A 260 -34.37 31.06 -15.83
CA SER A 260 -35.40 30.01 -15.92
C SER A 260 -34.92 28.71 -16.62
N LYS A 261 -34.01 28.83 -17.60
CA LYS A 261 -33.43 27.65 -18.28
C LYS A 261 -32.50 26.86 -17.35
N ARG A 262 -31.65 27.59 -16.60
CA ARG A 262 -30.74 26.98 -15.62
C ARG A 262 -31.50 26.41 -14.43
N GLN A 263 -32.53 27.11 -13.95
CA GLN A 263 -33.44 26.60 -12.90
C GLN A 263 -34.03 25.23 -13.31
N THR A 264 -34.60 25.17 -14.52
CA THR A 264 -35.21 23.94 -15.03
C THR A 264 -34.19 22.80 -15.14
N PHE A 265 -32.97 23.08 -15.61
CA PHE A 265 -31.90 22.10 -15.70
C PHE A 265 -31.45 21.60 -14.31
N LEU A 266 -31.21 22.53 -13.38
CA LEU A 266 -30.75 22.18 -12.03
C LEU A 266 -31.83 21.40 -11.26
N ARG A 267 -33.11 21.78 -11.38
CA ARG A 267 -34.22 21.03 -10.78
C ARG A 267 -34.24 19.58 -11.29
N LYS A 268 -34.20 19.39 -12.61
CA LYS A 268 -34.13 18.04 -13.21
C LYS A 268 -32.90 17.25 -12.75
N LEU A 269 -31.76 17.90 -12.61
CA LEU A 269 -30.54 17.28 -12.15
C LEU A 269 -30.67 16.75 -10.72
N PHE A 270 -31.16 17.57 -9.79
CA PHE A 270 -31.36 17.19 -8.41
C PHE A 270 -32.49 16.18 -8.22
N ASP A 271 -33.57 16.27 -9.02
CA ASP A 271 -34.66 15.27 -9.03
C ASP A 271 -34.20 13.91 -9.54
N SER A 272 -33.18 13.85 -10.42
CA SER A 272 -32.58 12.61 -10.88
C SER A 272 -31.63 11.96 -9.88
N ALA A 273 -31.28 12.68 -8.81
CA ALA A 273 -30.33 12.21 -7.80
C ALA A 273 -30.97 11.20 -6.84
N LYS A 274 -30.18 10.24 -6.39
CA LYS A 274 -30.61 9.28 -5.37
C LYS A 274 -30.53 9.92 -3.97
N PRO A 275 -31.64 10.02 -3.22
CA PRO A 275 -31.60 10.58 -1.87
C PRO A 275 -30.87 9.67 -0.91
N GLY A 276 -29.98 10.25 -0.09
CA GLY A 276 -29.32 9.62 1.04
C GLY A 276 -29.63 10.36 2.35
N TYR A 277 -29.11 9.90 3.48
CA TYR A 277 -29.43 10.47 4.80
C TYR A 277 -28.97 11.93 4.96
N LYS A 278 -27.79 12.30 4.47
CA LYS A 278 -27.21 13.67 4.55
C LYS A 278 -26.79 14.22 3.19
N TRP A 279 -26.81 13.39 2.14
CA TRP A 279 -26.26 13.70 0.83
C TRP A 279 -27.20 13.21 -0.25
N LEU A 280 -27.29 13.96 -1.34
CA LEU A 280 -27.84 13.48 -2.60
C LEU A 280 -26.70 12.80 -3.39
N GLU A 281 -26.94 11.62 -3.92
CA GLU A 281 -25.99 10.93 -4.83
C GLU A 281 -26.36 11.24 -6.27
N ILE A 282 -25.49 11.97 -6.97
CA ILE A 282 -25.62 12.26 -8.39
C ILE A 282 -24.65 11.36 -9.16
N SER A 283 -25.18 10.49 -10.01
CA SER A 283 -24.40 9.75 -11.01
C SER A 283 -24.50 10.48 -12.34
N PRO A 284 -23.41 11.08 -12.87
CA PRO A 284 -23.44 11.79 -14.15
C PRO A 284 -23.95 10.93 -15.31
N GLU A 285 -23.69 9.61 -15.26
CA GLU A 285 -24.19 8.62 -16.22
C GLU A 285 -25.72 8.55 -16.20
N ASN A 286 -26.27 8.20 -15.03
CA ASN A 286 -27.71 8.03 -14.86
C ASN A 286 -28.47 9.35 -15.07
N SER A 287 -27.93 10.46 -14.54
CA SER A 287 -28.52 11.78 -14.73
C SER A 287 -28.50 12.21 -16.20
N SER A 288 -27.40 11.92 -16.93
CA SER A 288 -27.31 12.18 -18.36
C SER A 288 -28.44 11.47 -19.16
N ALA A 289 -28.65 10.18 -18.85
CA ALA A 289 -29.73 9.40 -19.46
C ALA A 289 -31.13 9.93 -19.09
N ALA A 290 -31.33 10.33 -17.83
CA ALA A 290 -32.63 10.77 -17.32
C ALA A 290 -33.05 12.17 -17.82
N ILE A 291 -32.09 13.09 -17.95
CA ILE A 291 -32.41 14.51 -18.28
C ILE A 291 -32.04 14.90 -19.71
N GLY A 292 -31.42 14.02 -20.49
CA GLY A 292 -31.02 14.23 -21.87
C GLY A 292 -29.87 15.23 -22.08
N GLU A 293 -29.01 15.39 -21.06
CA GLU A 293 -27.86 16.30 -21.07
C GLU A 293 -26.54 15.56 -21.01
N THR A 294 -25.45 16.16 -21.47
CA THR A 294 -24.14 15.49 -21.48
C THR A 294 -23.53 15.38 -20.08
N LYS A 295 -22.84 14.26 -19.79
CA LYS A 295 -22.08 14.06 -18.53
C LYS A 295 -21.17 15.25 -18.22
N LYS A 296 -20.49 15.79 -19.24
CA LYS A 296 -19.59 16.93 -19.09
C LYS A 296 -20.31 18.19 -18.58
N LYS A 297 -21.54 18.44 -19.05
CA LYS A 297 -22.37 19.57 -18.61
C LYS A 297 -22.79 19.39 -17.15
N ILE A 298 -23.18 18.17 -16.77
CA ILE A 298 -23.57 17.83 -15.40
C ILE A 298 -22.38 18.04 -14.44
N ILE A 299 -21.21 17.48 -14.74
CA ILE A 299 -20.02 17.64 -13.91
C ILE A 299 -19.61 19.11 -13.78
N LYS A 300 -19.67 19.87 -14.89
CA LYS A 300 -19.37 21.31 -14.86
C LYS A 300 -20.38 22.09 -14.01
N ALA A 301 -21.66 21.72 -14.02
CA ALA A 301 -22.66 22.37 -13.19
C ALA A 301 -22.45 22.12 -11.70
N ILE A 302 -22.11 20.84 -11.34
CA ILE A 302 -21.77 20.46 -9.95
C ILE A 302 -20.56 21.28 -9.45
N GLY A 303 -19.47 21.33 -10.22
CA GLY A 303 -18.29 22.12 -9.87
C GLY A 303 -18.60 23.62 -9.73
N TYR A 304 -19.38 24.18 -10.65
CA TYR A 304 -19.77 25.59 -10.60
C TYR A 304 -20.58 25.95 -9.33
N LEU A 305 -21.51 25.09 -8.91
CA LEU A 305 -22.27 25.28 -7.68
C LEU A 305 -21.40 25.14 -6.42
N GLU A 306 -20.40 24.26 -6.47
CA GLU A 306 -19.41 24.12 -5.39
C GLU A 306 -18.54 25.38 -5.29
N ASP A 307 -18.04 25.90 -6.41
CA ASP A 307 -17.26 27.14 -6.47
C ASP A 307 -18.02 28.35 -5.93
N LEU A 308 -19.35 28.38 -6.12
CA LEU A 308 -20.23 29.40 -5.54
C LEU A 308 -20.49 29.21 -4.04
N GLY A 309 -20.11 28.06 -3.47
CA GLY A 309 -20.40 27.71 -2.09
C GLY A 309 -21.85 27.30 -1.83
N ASP A 310 -22.66 27.08 -2.87
CA ASP A 310 -24.06 26.69 -2.78
C ASP A 310 -24.26 25.24 -2.36
N ILE A 311 -23.27 24.39 -2.71
CA ILE A 311 -23.24 22.97 -2.36
C ILE A 311 -21.85 22.58 -1.87
N SER A 312 -21.79 21.51 -1.09
CA SER A 312 -20.55 20.80 -0.76
C SER A 312 -20.54 19.46 -1.48
N VAL A 313 -19.44 19.15 -2.14
CA VAL A 313 -19.31 17.97 -2.99
C VAL A 313 -18.27 17.01 -2.44
N LYS A 314 -18.63 15.71 -2.36
CA LYS A 314 -17.69 14.61 -2.09
C LYS A 314 -17.71 13.65 -3.27
N PRO A 315 -16.65 13.65 -4.09
CA PRO A 315 -16.50 12.64 -5.14
C PRO A 315 -16.49 11.24 -4.55
N ALA A 316 -17.17 10.30 -5.19
CA ALA A 316 -17.26 8.91 -4.79
C ALA A 316 -17.23 7.96 -6.00
N GLY A 317 -16.98 6.68 -5.76
CA GLY A 317 -16.97 5.70 -6.85
C GLY A 317 -15.85 5.99 -7.84
N VAL A 318 -14.59 6.00 -7.37
CA VAL A 318 -13.42 6.14 -8.27
C VAL A 318 -13.44 5.02 -9.29
N ARG A 319 -13.41 5.38 -10.57
CA ARG A 319 -13.27 4.46 -11.69
C ARG A 319 -11.99 4.80 -12.45
N GLN A 320 -11.23 3.76 -12.79
CA GLN A 320 -10.05 3.88 -13.63
C GLN A 320 -10.45 3.76 -15.09
N GLY A 321 -10.11 4.78 -15.87
CA GLY A 321 -10.32 4.76 -17.31
C GLY A 321 -9.19 4.03 -18.03
N TYR A 322 -9.55 3.26 -19.03
CA TYR A 322 -8.62 2.57 -19.92
C TYR A 322 -9.03 2.69 -21.37
N ARG A 323 -8.05 2.56 -22.26
CA ARG A 323 -8.27 2.41 -23.69
C ARG A 323 -7.66 1.08 -24.12
N LEU A 324 -8.45 0.25 -24.78
CA LEU A 324 -7.97 -0.95 -25.44
C LEU A 324 -7.20 -0.54 -26.71
N LEU A 325 -5.91 -0.84 -26.76
CA LEU A 325 -5.03 -0.48 -27.89
C LEU A 325 -5.04 -1.56 -28.98
N LYS A 326 -5.03 -2.83 -28.57
CA LYS A 326 -5.08 -4.00 -29.46
C LYS A 326 -5.67 -5.19 -28.72
N LYS A 327 -6.28 -6.11 -29.47
CA LYS A 327 -6.65 -7.44 -28.96
C LYS A 327 -5.48 -8.39 -29.12
N PRO A 328 -5.31 -9.35 -28.22
CA PRO A 328 -4.31 -10.40 -28.39
C PRO A 328 -4.71 -11.30 -29.58
N ASP A 329 -3.70 -11.71 -30.39
CA ASP A 329 -3.91 -12.66 -31.48
C ASP A 329 -4.33 -14.03 -30.94
N ASP A 330 -3.80 -14.42 -29.79
CA ASP A 330 -4.17 -15.61 -29.02
C ASP A 330 -4.40 -15.26 -27.56
N SER A 331 -5.67 -15.18 -27.19
CA SER A 331 -6.10 -14.91 -25.80
C SER A 331 -5.74 -16.02 -24.82
N ALA A 332 -5.65 -17.28 -25.29
CA ALA A 332 -5.27 -18.39 -24.45
C ALA A 332 -3.77 -18.34 -24.10
N ALA A 333 -2.93 -18.05 -25.10
CA ALA A 333 -1.49 -17.86 -24.89
C ALA A 333 -1.19 -16.67 -23.97
N LEU A 334 -1.89 -15.54 -24.14
CA LEU A 334 -1.77 -14.40 -23.22
C LEU A 334 -2.14 -14.78 -21.80
N THR A 335 -3.26 -15.46 -21.63
CA THR A 335 -3.74 -15.90 -20.32
C THR A 335 -2.74 -16.82 -19.63
N GLN A 336 -2.21 -17.81 -20.35
CA GLN A 336 -1.22 -18.74 -19.80
C GLN A 336 0.05 -18.00 -19.38
N ARG A 337 0.55 -17.08 -20.21
CA ARG A 337 1.74 -16.27 -19.89
C ARG A 337 1.53 -15.43 -18.63
N LEU A 338 0.35 -14.85 -18.43
CA LEU A 338 0.04 -14.09 -17.22
C LEU A 338 -0.08 -14.99 -15.98
N ILE A 339 -0.66 -16.19 -16.11
CA ILE A 339 -0.67 -17.21 -15.05
C ILE A 339 0.77 -17.52 -14.63
N ASP A 340 1.64 -17.82 -15.60
CA ASP A 340 3.04 -18.16 -15.36
C ASP A 340 3.80 -17.00 -14.68
N LEU A 341 3.48 -15.74 -15.03
CA LEU A 341 4.06 -14.58 -14.37
C LEU A 341 3.68 -14.48 -12.89
N PHE A 342 2.40 -14.66 -12.57
CA PHE A 342 1.93 -14.65 -11.18
C PHE A 342 2.52 -15.83 -10.39
N GLN A 343 2.60 -17.02 -10.97
CA GLN A 343 3.21 -18.18 -10.32
C GLN A 343 4.69 -17.99 -10.03
N ARG A 344 5.47 -17.48 -11.00
CA ARG A 344 6.90 -17.17 -10.79
C ARG A 344 7.10 -16.12 -9.70
N ARG A 345 6.20 -15.16 -9.60
CA ARG A 345 6.24 -14.17 -8.53
C ARG A 345 5.98 -14.81 -7.17
N GLU A 346 4.97 -15.69 -7.08
CA GLU A 346 4.66 -16.45 -5.88
C GLU A 346 5.86 -17.30 -5.43
N GLU A 347 6.46 -18.07 -6.35
CA GLU A 347 7.64 -18.86 -6.09
C GLU A 347 8.81 -18.02 -5.58
N SER A 348 9.06 -16.86 -6.22
CA SER A 348 10.11 -15.94 -5.80
C SER A 348 9.85 -15.37 -4.41
N ASP A 349 8.61 -15.01 -4.08
CA ASP A 349 8.27 -14.45 -2.77
C ASP A 349 8.33 -15.51 -1.67
N LEU A 350 7.97 -16.77 -1.96
CA LEU A 350 8.14 -17.90 -1.04
C LEU A 350 9.63 -18.23 -0.82
N GLN A 351 10.45 -18.15 -1.86
CA GLN A 351 11.89 -18.33 -1.75
C GLN A 351 12.51 -17.26 -0.85
N ARG A 352 12.16 -15.99 -1.03
CA ARG A 352 12.63 -14.89 -0.16
C ARG A 352 12.22 -15.08 1.30
N LEU A 353 11.03 -15.63 1.54
CA LEU A 353 10.61 -15.98 2.90
C LEU A 353 11.47 -17.11 3.47
N GLN A 354 11.81 -18.12 2.66
CA GLN A 354 12.71 -19.20 3.08
C GLN A 354 14.11 -18.65 3.42
N GLU A 355 14.63 -17.70 2.66
CA GLU A 355 15.93 -17.06 2.95
C GLU A 355 15.94 -16.35 4.32
N VAL A 356 14.81 -15.74 4.72
CA VAL A 356 14.68 -15.18 6.09
C VAL A 356 14.76 -16.27 7.15
N VAL A 357 14.13 -17.42 6.91
CA VAL A 357 14.21 -18.57 7.83
C VAL A 357 15.63 -19.12 7.93
N ASP A 358 16.29 -19.27 6.79
CA ASP A 358 17.66 -19.77 6.71
C ASP A 358 18.62 -18.82 7.43
N HIS A 359 18.43 -17.52 7.27
CA HIS A 359 19.16 -16.50 8.02
C HIS A 359 18.91 -16.62 9.53
N ALA A 360 17.65 -16.78 9.96
CA ALA A 360 17.27 -16.88 11.36
C ALA A 360 17.82 -18.19 12.02
N LEU A 361 18.02 -19.24 11.25
CA LEU A 361 18.56 -20.53 11.70
C LEU A 361 20.07 -20.67 11.47
N SER A 362 20.70 -19.67 10.86
CA SER A 362 22.11 -19.74 10.47
C SER A 362 23.01 -19.91 11.70
N PRO A 363 23.89 -20.93 11.73
CA PRO A 363 24.89 -21.10 12.79
C PRO A 363 26.09 -20.15 12.60
N THR A 364 26.14 -19.41 11.52
CA THR A 364 27.25 -18.50 11.18
C THR A 364 26.94 -17.07 11.62
N CYS A 365 27.95 -16.20 11.45
CA CYS A 365 27.76 -14.77 11.72
C CYS A 365 26.60 -14.18 10.88
N LEU A 366 25.62 -13.56 11.54
CA LEU A 366 24.43 -13.00 10.92
C LEU A 366 24.77 -11.98 9.82
N TYR A 367 25.82 -11.18 10.01
CA TYR A 367 26.32 -10.27 8.97
C TYR A 367 26.83 -11.01 7.74
N ARG A 368 27.55 -12.11 7.92
CA ARG A 368 28.03 -12.91 6.78
C ARG A 368 26.83 -13.47 5.99
N SER A 369 25.81 -13.96 6.69
CA SER A 369 24.58 -14.42 6.07
C SER A 369 23.88 -13.31 5.27
N LEU A 370 23.78 -12.08 5.80
CA LEU A 370 23.19 -10.95 5.08
C LEU A 370 24.04 -10.46 3.90
N LEU A 371 25.36 -10.52 3.98
CA LEU A 371 26.26 -10.07 2.91
C LEU A 371 26.40 -11.08 1.77
N SER A 372 26.04 -12.35 2.00
CA SER A 372 26.04 -13.38 0.95
C SER A 372 24.74 -13.44 0.14
N HIS A 373 23.73 -12.69 0.53
CA HIS A 373 22.45 -12.52 -0.16
C HIS A 373 22.52 -11.34 -1.13
#